data_5ad1df963f26ce45b2b38609ccc19591
#
_entry.id   5ad1df963f26ce45b2b38609ccc19591
#
_cell.length_a   1.000
_cell.length_b   1.000
_cell.length_c   1.000
_cell.angle_alpha   90.00
_cell.angle_beta   90.00
_cell.angle_gamma   90.00
#
_symmetry.space_group_name_H-M   'P 1'
#
loop_
_entity.id
_entity.type
_entity.pdbx_description
1 polymer ?
#
loop_
_entity_poly.entity_id
_entity_poly.type
_entity_poly.pdbx_seq_one_letter_code
_entity_poly.pdbx_strand_id
1 'polypeptide(L)'
;LTNAPRRIFSDVLPDNDAAASIELLYERGIMMGYGQAEFKPDAVLTLGEAVKVMISITGYSEWAEQQGGYPSGYYATAVSNDILKGVSGAVNEEVNYTDAAVMIQNVLEGKKYRVITGYENNSVVSSDNNEEYMGYALNIYRYTGIVGAYGNTSLYSADDEYEENNVKINNEIFETNGIDFSQYLGMKVTAYYKADDSGYYICLLYTSPSPRDTR
;
A
#
# COMPACT_ATOMS: atom_id res chain seq x y z
N LEU A 1 -13.35 22.74 -12.91
CA LEU A 1 -12.65 23.88 -12.33
C LEU A 1 -11.84 23.35 -11.15
N THR A 2 -10.57 23.00 -11.39
CA THR A 2 -9.63 22.68 -10.32
C THR A 2 -9.31 24.00 -9.60
N ASN A 3 -9.76 24.14 -8.36
CA ASN A 3 -9.35 25.26 -7.54
C ASN A 3 -7.83 25.20 -7.36
N ALA A 4 -7.14 26.34 -7.50
CA ALA A 4 -5.73 26.40 -7.20
C ALA A 4 -5.49 25.99 -5.72
N PRO A 5 -4.36 25.29 -5.42
CA PRO A 5 -4.04 24.87 -4.06
C PRO A 5 -4.02 26.09 -3.10
N ARG A 6 -4.55 25.92 -1.89
CA ARG A 6 -4.50 26.95 -0.86
C ARG A 6 -3.08 27.05 -0.32
N ARG A 7 -2.62 28.27 -0.08
CA ARG A 7 -1.32 28.50 0.56
C ARG A 7 -1.43 28.27 2.07
N ILE A 8 -1.21 27.04 2.51
CA ILE A 8 -1.22 26.66 3.93
C ILE A 8 0.11 26.99 4.58
N PHE A 9 1.21 26.77 3.87
CA PHE A 9 2.58 27.00 4.34
C PHE A 9 3.22 28.17 3.60
N SER A 10 4.03 28.94 4.32
CA SER A 10 4.67 30.16 3.79
C SER A 10 5.73 29.85 2.75
N ASP A 11 6.34 28.67 2.83
CA ASP A 11 7.43 28.16 1.99
C ASP A 11 6.96 27.23 0.86
N VAL A 12 5.64 26.97 0.74
CA VAL A 12 5.04 26.24 -0.37
C VAL A 12 4.27 27.22 -1.25
N LEU A 13 4.81 27.49 -2.44
CA LEU A 13 4.16 28.36 -3.41
C LEU A 13 3.08 27.57 -4.19
N PRO A 14 2.02 28.25 -4.69
CA PRO A 14 0.94 27.60 -5.44
C PRO A 14 1.39 26.93 -6.76
N ASP A 15 2.53 27.35 -7.31
CA ASP A 15 3.15 26.79 -8.51
C ASP A 15 4.14 25.64 -8.21
N ASN A 16 4.32 25.29 -6.95
CA ASN A 16 5.10 24.09 -6.58
C ASN A 16 4.32 22.83 -6.99
N ASP A 17 4.96 21.92 -7.70
CA ASP A 17 4.36 20.69 -8.20
C ASP A 17 3.74 19.81 -7.10
N ALA A 18 4.27 19.88 -5.88
CA ALA A 18 3.76 19.14 -4.73
C ALA A 18 2.68 19.89 -3.93
N ALA A 19 2.36 21.15 -4.27
CA ALA A 19 1.47 21.99 -3.45
C ALA A 19 0.10 21.33 -3.16
N ALA A 20 -0.53 20.74 -4.19
CA ALA A 20 -1.82 20.06 -4.04
C ALA A 20 -1.71 18.81 -3.14
N SER A 21 -0.63 18.04 -3.25
CA SER A 21 -0.38 16.86 -2.41
C SER A 21 -0.11 17.26 -0.96
N ILE A 22 0.65 18.32 -0.75
CA ILE A 22 0.94 18.87 0.58
C ILE A 22 -0.36 19.36 1.25
N GLU A 23 -1.20 20.09 0.52
CA GLU A 23 -2.52 20.52 1.00
C GLU A 23 -3.38 19.34 1.44
N LEU A 24 -3.47 18.30 0.59
CA LEU A 24 -4.23 17.09 0.87
C LEU A 24 -3.73 16.35 2.12
N LEU A 25 -2.41 16.19 2.26
CA LEU A 25 -1.80 15.51 3.42
C LEU A 25 -2.00 16.31 4.72
N TYR A 26 -1.94 17.64 4.64
CA TYR A 26 -2.25 18.52 5.75
C TYR A 26 -3.72 18.43 6.18
N GLU A 27 -4.66 18.53 5.23
CA GLU A 27 -6.09 18.44 5.50
C GLU A 27 -6.50 17.09 6.13
N ARG A 28 -5.77 16.04 5.80
CA ARG A 28 -5.96 14.69 6.38
C ARG A 28 -5.21 14.47 7.70
N GLY A 29 -4.48 15.48 8.19
CA GLY A 29 -3.72 15.39 9.43
C GLY A 29 -2.51 14.43 9.35
N ILE A 30 -2.06 14.07 8.13
CA ILE A 30 -0.95 13.14 7.90
C ILE A 30 0.39 13.86 8.03
N MET A 31 0.53 15.04 7.42
CA MET A 31 1.74 15.87 7.48
C MET A 31 1.38 17.29 7.89
N MET A 32 1.84 17.71 9.05
CA MET A 32 1.46 18.99 9.67
C MET A 32 2.54 20.07 9.51
N GLY A 33 3.64 19.78 8.83
CA GLY A 33 4.79 20.68 8.71
C GLY A 33 5.63 20.77 9.99
N TYR A 34 6.59 21.69 10.00
CA TYR A 34 7.58 21.84 11.10
C TYR A 34 7.24 22.99 12.09
N GLY A 35 6.02 23.48 12.05
CA GLY A 35 5.61 24.66 12.84
C GLY A 35 5.89 25.99 12.12
N GLN A 36 5.48 27.11 12.73
CA GLN A 36 5.62 28.46 12.16
C GLN A 36 5.11 28.62 10.72
N ALA A 37 4.13 27.77 10.31
CA ALA A 37 3.61 27.71 8.96
C ALA A 37 4.66 27.37 7.89
N GLU A 38 5.68 26.57 8.22
CA GLU A 38 6.67 26.01 7.29
C GLU A 38 6.46 24.52 7.09
N PHE A 39 6.58 24.06 5.84
CA PHE A 39 6.51 22.65 5.46
C PHE A 39 7.90 22.05 5.17
N LYS A 40 8.78 22.88 4.60
CA LYS A 40 10.15 22.53 4.14
C LYS A 40 10.13 21.41 3.09
N PRO A 41 9.53 21.67 1.91
CA PRO A 41 9.34 20.64 0.88
C PRO A 41 10.64 20.01 0.38
N ASP A 42 11.75 20.76 0.43
CA ASP A 42 13.07 20.31 0.00
C ASP A 42 13.93 19.72 1.13
N ALA A 43 13.40 19.63 2.35
CA ALA A 43 14.13 19.04 3.46
C ALA A 43 14.21 17.53 3.32
N VAL A 44 15.35 16.98 3.74
CA VAL A 44 15.54 15.54 3.78
C VAL A 44 14.66 14.95 4.87
N LEU A 45 13.92 13.90 4.51
CA LEU A 45 13.06 13.17 5.44
C LEU A 45 13.88 12.17 6.24
N THR A 46 13.75 12.18 7.56
CA THR A 46 14.35 11.14 8.40
C THR A 46 13.50 9.88 8.43
N LEU A 47 14.10 8.73 8.79
CA LEU A 47 13.38 7.46 8.94
C LEU A 47 12.23 7.58 9.96
N GLY A 48 12.44 8.29 11.06
CA GLY A 48 11.41 8.53 12.07
C GLY A 48 10.22 9.32 11.54
N GLU A 49 10.48 10.36 10.74
CA GLU A 49 9.43 11.16 10.10
C GLU A 49 8.67 10.35 9.06
N ALA A 50 9.37 9.56 8.23
CA ALA A 50 8.76 8.65 7.27
C ALA A 50 7.87 7.62 7.99
N VAL A 51 8.34 7.01 9.06
CA VAL A 51 7.56 6.09 9.91
C VAL A 51 6.30 6.78 10.44
N LYS A 52 6.41 8.02 10.93
CA LYS A 52 5.25 8.77 11.43
C LYS A 52 4.20 8.96 10.33
N VAL A 53 4.62 9.29 9.12
CA VAL A 53 3.73 9.42 7.96
C VAL A 53 3.02 8.09 7.67
N MET A 54 3.75 6.98 7.60
CA MET A 54 3.18 5.65 7.33
C MET A 54 2.16 5.24 8.41
N ILE A 55 2.48 5.46 9.68
CA ILE A 55 1.57 5.20 10.80
C ILE A 55 0.31 6.06 10.71
N SER A 56 0.45 7.33 10.32
CA SER A 56 -0.68 8.24 10.16
C SER A 56 -1.62 7.84 9.02
N ILE A 57 -1.06 7.39 7.89
CA ILE A 57 -1.83 6.90 6.74
C ILE A 57 -2.65 5.65 7.12
N THR A 58 -2.06 4.74 7.88
CA THR A 58 -2.72 3.48 8.26
C THR A 58 -3.73 3.62 9.40
N GLY A 59 -3.79 4.78 10.05
CA GLY A 59 -4.72 5.06 11.16
C GLY A 59 -4.22 4.61 12.54
N TYR A 60 -2.95 4.19 12.64
CA TYR A 60 -2.37 3.73 13.92
C TYR A 60 -1.85 4.87 14.83
N SER A 61 -2.05 6.15 14.47
CA SER A 61 -1.47 7.28 15.22
C SER A 61 -1.87 7.30 16.69
N GLU A 62 -3.17 7.10 16.99
CA GLU A 62 -3.65 7.09 18.39
C GLU A 62 -3.03 5.93 19.19
N TRP A 63 -2.86 4.77 18.56
CA TRP A 63 -2.17 3.65 19.18
C TRP A 63 -0.71 3.96 19.45
N ALA A 64 0.00 4.56 18.49
CA ALA A 64 1.40 4.95 18.64
C ALA A 64 1.59 5.99 19.75
N GLU A 65 0.67 6.95 19.89
CA GLU A 65 0.69 7.91 20.99
C GLU A 65 0.55 7.22 22.36
N GLN A 66 -0.32 6.22 22.47
CA GLN A 66 -0.49 5.43 23.72
C GLN A 66 0.73 4.55 24.02
N GLN A 67 1.51 4.16 23.00
CA GLN A 67 2.75 3.38 23.15
C GLN A 67 4.00 4.22 23.46
N GLY A 68 3.82 5.51 23.77
CA GLY A 68 4.91 6.40 24.16
C GLY A 68 5.17 7.56 23.19
N GLY A 69 4.32 7.71 22.17
CA GLY A 69 4.37 8.83 21.25
C GLY A 69 5.59 8.84 20.32
N TYR A 70 5.83 10.00 19.71
CA TYR A 70 6.95 10.15 18.77
C TYR A 70 8.28 10.35 19.51
N PRO A 71 9.39 9.70 19.06
CA PRO A 71 9.46 8.75 17.94
C PRO A 71 9.22 7.29 18.36
N SER A 72 9.36 6.94 19.63
CA SER A 72 9.48 5.55 20.11
C SER A 72 8.20 4.73 19.92
N GLY A 73 7.04 5.29 20.24
CA GLY A 73 5.75 4.64 20.07
C GLY A 73 5.39 4.41 18.61
N TYR A 74 5.72 5.36 17.74
CA TYR A 74 5.55 5.23 16.30
C TYR A 74 6.45 4.14 15.72
N TYR A 75 7.72 4.11 16.15
CA TYR A 75 8.66 3.08 15.70
C TYR A 75 8.24 1.68 16.16
N ALA A 76 7.87 1.53 17.42
CA ALA A 76 7.38 0.26 17.98
C ALA A 76 6.12 -0.22 17.24
N THR A 77 5.19 0.69 16.95
CA THR A 77 3.98 0.39 16.18
C THR A 77 4.31 -0.04 14.75
N ALA A 78 5.27 0.61 14.09
CA ALA A 78 5.70 0.26 12.75
C ALA A 78 6.35 -1.14 12.69
N VAL A 79 7.16 -1.48 13.69
CA VAL A 79 7.76 -2.83 13.81
C VAL A 79 6.67 -3.88 14.03
N SER A 80 5.71 -3.63 14.94
CA SER A 80 4.63 -4.57 15.27
C SER A 80 3.67 -4.85 14.10
N ASN A 81 3.62 -3.94 13.12
CA ASN A 81 2.77 -4.06 11.94
C ASN A 81 3.55 -4.34 10.65
N ASP A 82 4.78 -4.83 10.76
CA ASP A 82 5.66 -5.18 9.64
C ASP A 82 5.97 -4.02 8.67
N ILE A 83 5.67 -2.76 9.01
CA ILE A 83 5.91 -1.59 8.15
C ILE A 83 7.42 -1.40 7.88
N LEU A 84 8.26 -1.72 8.87
CA LEU A 84 9.72 -1.65 8.76
C LEU A 84 10.37 -2.97 8.30
N LYS A 85 9.59 -3.94 7.84
CA LYS A 85 10.15 -5.20 7.35
C LYS A 85 11.02 -4.94 6.10
N GLY A 86 12.28 -5.33 6.17
CA GLY A 86 13.26 -5.10 5.10
C GLY A 86 13.87 -3.70 5.08
N VAL A 87 13.54 -2.84 6.06
CA VAL A 87 14.11 -1.51 6.25
C VAL A 87 14.99 -1.50 7.49
N SER A 88 16.14 -0.87 7.41
CA SER A 88 17.08 -0.73 8.52
C SER A 88 17.64 0.68 8.58
N GLY A 89 17.91 1.16 9.79
CA GLY A 89 18.47 2.49 10.01
C GLY A 89 18.08 3.04 11.38
N ALA A 90 18.74 4.10 11.79
CA ALA A 90 18.40 4.83 13.00
C ALA A 90 17.27 5.85 12.72
N VAL A 91 16.49 6.17 13.74
CA VAL A 91 15.35 7.10 13.66
C VAL A 91 15.70 8.44 13.02
N ASN A 92 16.92 8.94 13.28
CA ASN A 92 17.40 10.24 12.81
C ASN A 92 18.19 10.15 11.49
N GLU A 93 18.37 8.97 10.92
CA GLU A 93 19.01 8.80 9.61
C GLU A 93 18.08 9.20 8.48
N GLU A 94 18.66 9.69 7.39
CA GLU A 94 17.91 10.01 6.18
C GLU A 94 17.30 8.74 5.57
N VAL A 95 16.01 8.80 5.22
CA VAL A 95 15.37 7.72 4.49
C VAL A 95 15.71 7.82 3.00
N ASN A 96 16.22 6.74 2.43
CA ASN A 96 16.45 6.66 0.99
C ASN A 96 15.18 6.20 0.24
N TYR A 97 15.17 6.39 -1.08
CA TYR A 97 14.03 6.03 -1.92
C TYR A 97 13.66 4.54 -1.88
N THR A 98 14.67 3.67 -1.74
CA THR A 98 14.43 2.22 -1.65
C THR A 98 13.69 1.86 -0.38
N ASP A 99 14.15 2.37 0.77
CA ASP A 99 13.50 2.12 2.06
C ASP A 99 12.11 2.74 2.11
N ALA A 100 11.94 3.94 1.56
CA ALA A 100 10.62 4.57 1.43
C ALA A 100 9.66 3.72 0.58
N ALA A 101 10.12 3.20 -0.55
CA ALA A 101 9.31 2.33 -1.42
C ALA A 101 8.94 1.00 -0.72
N VAL A 102 9.89 0.39 0.01
CA VAL A 102 9.62 -0.82 0.80
C VAL A 102 8.58 -0.55 1.89
N MET A 103 8.68 0.57 2.63
CA MET A 103 7.68 0.95 3.63
C MET A 103 6.30 1.15 3.00
N ILE A 104 6.22 1.85 1.86
CA ILE A 104 4.95 2.04 1.13
C ILE A 104 4.35 0.69 0.72
N GLN A 105 5.16 -0.22 0.18
CA GLN A 105 4.71 -1.57 -0.17
C GLN A 105 4.19 -2.31 1.07
N ASN A 106 4.93 -2.30 2.17
CA ASN A 106 4.52 -2.94 3.42
C ASN A 106 3.20 -2.37 3.96
N VAL A 107 2.99 -1.05 3.85
CA VAL A 107 1.72 -0.40 4.22
C VAL A 107 0.59 -0.87 3.32
N LEU A 108 0.79 -0.89 2.00
CA LEU A 108 -0.25 -1.27 1.04
C LEU A 108 -0.67 -2.73 1.20
N GLU A 109 0.27 -3.63 1.48
CA GLU A 109 0.03 -5.05 1.72
C GLU A 109 -0.35 -5.36 3.18
N GLY A 110 -0.18 -4.40 4.06
CA GLY A 110 -0.55 -4.48 5.47
C GLY A 110 -2.04 -4.37 5.71
N LYS A 111 -2.47 -4.74 6.90
CA LYS A 111 -3.88 -4.65 7.31
C LYS A 111 -4.25 -3.21 7.65
N LYS A 112 -5.45 -2.81 7.24
CA LYS A 112 -6.03 -1.54 7.65
C LYS A 112 -6.40 -1.60 9.14
N TYR A 113 -6.04 -0.54 9.87
CA TYR A 113 -6.48 -0.35 11.24
C TYR A 113 -7.73 0.53 11.30
N ARG A 114 -8.68 0.15 12.14
CA ARG A 114 -9.87 0.95 12.42
C ARG A 114 -9.98 1.19 13.91
N VAL A 115 -9.89 2.47 14.31
CA VAL A 115 -10.22 2.88 15.67
C VAL A 115 -11.74 2.88 15.83
N ILE A 116 -12.25 2.08 16.75
CA ILE A 116 -13.63 2.19 17.19
C ILE A 116 -13.57 2.81 18.60
N THR A 117 -13.88 4.09 18.68
CA THR A 117 -14.08 4.76 19.97
C THR A 117 -15.39 4.27 20.59
N GLY A 118 -15.30 3.40 21.57
CA GLY A 118 -16.44 3.06 22.44
C GLY A 118 -16.63 4.15 23.52
N TYR A 119 -17.86 4.50 23.80
CA TYR A 119 -18.24 5.61 24.71
C TYR A 119 -17.86 5.40 26.17
N GLU A 120 -17.35 4.26 26.60
CA GLU A 120 -17.11 3.97 28.02
C GLU A 120 -15.67 3.66 28.44
N ASN A 121 -14.78 3.38 27.54
CA ASN A 121 -13.35 3.27 27.81
C ASN A 121 -12.63 3.51 26.50
N ASN A 122 -11.62 4.36 26.47
CA ASN A 122 -10.70 4.60 25.35
C ASN A 122 -10.04 3.30 24.81
N SER A 123 -10.82 2.27 24.56
CA SER A 123 -10.35 1.01 24.03
C SER A 123 -10.31 1.08 22.51
N VAL A 124 -9.11 1.03 22.01
CA VAL A 124 -8.81 0.82 20.61
C VAL A 124 -9.17 -0.63 20.30
N VAL A 125 -10.24 -0.83 19.55
CA VAL A 125 -10.60 -2.16 19.04
C VAL A 125 -10.10 -2.27 17.62
N SER A 126 -9.16 -3.17 17.37
CA SER A 126 -8.80 -3.56 16.00
C SER A 126 -10.01 -4.20 15.35
N SER A 127 -10.44 -3.70 14.20
CA SER A 127 -11.41 -4.44 13.40
C SER A 127 -10.67 -5.58 12.70
N ASP A 128 -11.06 -6.81 12.95
CA ASP A 128 -10.59 -8.03 12.26
C ASP A 128 -11.05 -8.13 10.80
N ASN A 129 -11.28 -7.03 10.14
CA ASN A 129 -11.44 -7.04 8.70
C ASN A 129 -10.06 -7.38 8.14
N ASN A 130 -9.90 -8.59 7.65
CA ASN A 130 -8.70 -9.10 6.96
C ASN A 130 -8.38 -8.33 5.66
N GLU A 131 -8.92 -7.12 5.53
CA GLU A 131 -8.77 -6.26 4.38
C GLU A 131 -7.38 -5.61 4.38
N GLU A 132 -6.62 -5.85 3.33
CA GLU A 132 -5.37 -5.15 3.10
C GLU A 132 -5.65 -3.66 2.84
N TYR A 133 -4.73 -2.78 3.29
CA TYR A 133 -4.90 -1.33 3.10
C TYR A 133 -5.06 -0.94 1.63
N MET A 134 -4.40 -1.67 0.74
CA MET A 134 -4.48 -1.49 -0.72
C MET A 134 -5.91 -1.71 -1.25
N GLY A 135 -6.63 -2.74 -0.77
CA GLY A 135 -8.04 -2.98 -1.10
C GLY A 135 -8.91 -1.79 -0.70
N TYR A 136 -8.75 -1.34 0.52
CA TYR A 136 -9.48 -0.19 1.04
C TYR A 136 -9.18 1.12 0.33
N ALA A 137 -7.90 1.45 0.12
CA ALA A 137 -7.48 2.75 -0.38
C ALA A 137 -7.54 2.88 -1.90
N LEU A 138 -7.26 1.79 -2.62
CA LEU A 138 -7.06 1.79 -4.07
C LEU A 138 -8.03 0.89 -4.83
N ASN A 139 -8.87 0.14 -4.13
CA ASN A 139 -9.71 -0.93 -4.71
C ASN A 139 -8.84 -1.94 -5.49
N ILE A 140 -7.63 -2.22 -4.99
CA ILE A 140 -6.71 -3.19 -5.55
C ILE A 140 -6.55 -4.33 -4.55
N TYR A 141 -6.76 -5.55 -5.02
CA TYR A 141 -6.69 -6.77 -4.22
C TYR A 141 -5.57 -7.64 -4.71
N ARG A 142 -5.06 -8.52 -3.86
CA ARG A 142 -3.99 -9.45 -4.17
C ARG A 142 -4.51 -10.88 -4.17
N TYR A 143 -4.18 -11.63 -5.20
CA TYR A 143 -4.51 -13.05 -5.30
C TYR A 143 -3.27 -13.85 -5.69
N THR A 144 -2.97 -14.90 -4.94
CA THR A 144 -1.81 -15.75 -5.20
C THR A 144 -2.26 -17.17 -5.52
N GLY A 145 -1.83 -17.71 -6.65
CA GLY A 145 -2.22 -19.04 -7.08
C GLY A 145 -1.40 -19.55 -8.24
N ILE A 146 -1.77 -20.73 -8.73
CA ILE A 146 -1.15 -21.36 -9.90
C ILE A 146 -1.97 -21.00 -11.14
N VAL A 147 -1.31 -20.55 -12.19
CA VAL A 147 -1.94 -20.31 -13.49
C VAL A 147 -2.32 -21.66 -14.09
N GLY A 148 -3.60 -21.96 -14.12
CA GLY A 148 -4.14 -23.22 -14.57
C GLY A 148 -4.60 -23.23 -16.02
N ALA A 149 -5.07 -22.08 -16.52
CA ALA A 149 -5.48 -21.93 -17.91
C ALA A 149 -5.32 -20.50 -18.39
N TYR A 150 -5.07 -20.32 -19.69
CA TYR A 150 -5.01 -19.04 -20.37
C TYR A 150 -5.38 -19.21 -21.84
N GLY A 151 -6.33 -18.43 -22.34
CA GLY A 151 -6.86 -18.56 -23.69
C GLY A 151 -7.32 -20.01 -23.95
N ASN A 152 -6.85 -20.59 -25.05
CA ASN A 152 -7.23 -21.95 -25.45
C ASN A 152 -6.36 -23.07 -24.81
N THR A 153 -5.55 -22.73 -23.79
CA THR A 153 -4.66 -23.71 -23.13
C THR A 153 -5.03 -23.90 -21.68
N SER A 154 -5.38 -25.12 -21.29
CA SER A 154 -5.69 -25.51 -19.91
C SER A 154 -4.82 -26.69 -19.47
N LEU A 155 -4.37 -26.64 -18.19
CA LEU A 155 -3.65 -27.76 -17.55
C LEU A 155 -4.61 -28.80 -16.97
N TYR A 156 -5.92 -28.52 -16.89
CA TYR A 156 -6.88 -29.35 -16.19
C TYR A 156 -7.79 -30.13 -17.11
N SER A 157 -8.22 -29.55 -18.23
CA SER A 157 -9.09 -30.21 -19.21
C SER A 157 -8.89 -29.62 -20.61
N ALA A 158 -8.96 -30.48 -21.65
CA ALA A 158 -8.92 -30.05 -23.04
C ALA A 158 -10.25 -29.38 -23.47
N ASP A 159 -11.33 -29.57 -22.69
CA ASP A 159 -12.68 -29.10 -23.01
C ASP A 159 -12.99 -27.77 -22.29
N ASP A 160 -12.08 -27.27 -21.47
CA ASP A 160 -12.24 -25.96 -20.82
C ASP A 160 -11.94 -24.85 -21.86
N GLU A 161 -12.96 -24.30 -22.46
CA GLU A 161 -12.84 -23.10 -23.29
C GLU A 161 -12.90 -21.86 -22.39
N TYR A 162 -11.82 -21.10 -22.41
CA TYR A 162 -11.74 -19.78 -21.77
C TYR A 162 -11.70 -18.71 -22.85
N GLU A 163 -12.32 -17.57 -22.58
CA GLU A 163 -12.19 -16.40 -23.48
C GLU A 163 -10.70 -16.02 -23.61
N GLU A 164 -10.31 -15.56 -24.82
CA GLU A 164 -8.93 -15.27 -25.17
C GLU A 164 -8.23 -14.30 -24.19
N ASN A 165 -9.00 -13.43 -23.57
CA ASN A 165 -8.52 -12.42 -22.61
C ASN A 165 -8.60 -12.87 -21.14
N ASN A 166 -8.96 -14.12 -20.87
CA ASN A 166 -9.13 -14.61 -19.51
C ASN A 166 -8.00 -15.54 -19.09
N VAL A 167 -7.62 -15.44 -17.81
CA VAL A 167 -6.69 -16.35 -17.16
C VAL A 167 -7.36 -16.97 -15.92
N LYS A 168 -7.17 -18.26 -15.74
CA LYS A 168 -7.58 -18.98 -14.53
C LYS A 168 -6.38 -19.15 -13.60
N ILE A 169 -6.49 -18.57 -12.41
CA ILE A 169 -5.51 -18.72 -11.34
C ILE A 169 -6.19 -19.49 -10.21
N ASN A 170 -5.74 -20.72 -9.91
CA ASN A 170 -6.48 -21.69 -9.11
C ASN A 170 -7.93 -21.88 -9.63
N ASN A 171 -8.93 -21.45 -8.85
CA ASN A 171 -10.35 -21.57 -9.18
C ASN A 171 -11.00 -20.25 -9.62
N GLU A 172 -10.25 -19.16 -9.62
CA GLU A 172 -10.75 -17.83 -9.98
C GLU A 172 -10.37 -17.45 -11.39
N ILE A 173 -11.28 -16.77 -12.09
CA ILE A 173 -11.07 -16.27 -13.44
C ILE A 173 -10.89 -14.76 -13.40
N PHE A 174 -9.87 -14.28 -14.09
CA PHE A 174 -9.52 -12.87 -14.19
C PHE A 174 -9.39 -12.48 -15.65
N GLU A 175 -9.84 -11.29 -15.99
CA GLU A 175 -9.52 -10.63 -17.26
C GLU A 175 -8.04 -10.18 -17.22
N THR A 176 -7.29 -10.50 -18.27
CA THR A 176 -5.83 -10.30 -18.31
C THR A 176 -5.41 -8.86 -18.50
N ASN A 177 -6.32 -8.00 -18.99
CA ASN A 177 -6.04 -6.61 -19.31
C ASN A 177 -4.83 -6.46 -20.26
N GLY A 178 -4.69 -7.39 -21.22
CA GLY A 178 -3.61 -7.39 -22.21
C GLY A 178 -2.29 -8.00 -21.74
N ILE A 179 -2.22 -8.54 -20.53
CA ILE A 179 -1.03 -9.28 -20.05
C ILE A 179 -1.02 -10.68 -20.66
N ASP A 180 0.08 -11.08 -21.29
CA ASP A 180 0.29 -12.43 -21.80
C ASP A 180 0.68 -13.41 -20.69
N PHE A 181 -0.16 -14.40 -20.45
CA PHE A 181 0.03 -15.43 -19.44
C PHE A 181 0.60 -16.75 -19.97
N SER A 182 0.89 -16.86 -21.27
CA SER A 182 1.35 -18.10 -21.89
C SER A 182 2.59 -18.70 -21.21
N GLN A 183 3.54 -17.86 -20.83
CA GLN A 183 4.77 -18.29 -20.14
C GLN A 183 4.59 -18.64 -18.66
N TYR A 184 3.43 -18.33 -18.06
CA TYR A 184 3.17 -18.54 -16.63
C TYR A 184 2.32 -19.77 -16.35
N LEU A 185 1.88 -20.51 -17.37
CA LEU A 185 1.11 -21.75 -17.20
C LEU A 185 1.85 -22.74 -16.29
N GLY A 186 1.17 -23.20 -15.24
CA GLY A 186 1.71 -24.08 -14.21
C GLY A 186 2.58 -23.38 -13.16
N MET A 187 2.84 -22.09 -13.29
CA MET A 187 3.64 -21.31 -12.34
C MET A 187 2.77 -20.70 -11.25
N LYS A 188 3.36 -20.57 -10.07
CA LYS A 188 2.74 -19.78 -8.97
C LYS A 188 3.00 -18.30 -9.22
N VAL A 189 1.93 -17.53 -9.26
CA VAL A 189 1.96 -16.07 -9.48
C VAL A 189 1.23 -15.35 -8.36
N THR A 190 1.53 -14.08 -8.19
CA THR A 190 0.73 -13.14 -7.40
C THR A 190 0.19 -12.08 -8.37
N ALA A 191 -1.13 -12.03 -8.50
CA ALA A 191 -1.84 -11.06 -9.30
C ALA A 191 -2.40 -9.96 -8.41
N TYR A 192 -2.24 -8.72 -8.82
CA TYR A 192 -2.93 -7.57 -8.26
C TYR A 192 -4.06 -7.20 -9.21
N TYR A 193 -5.27 -7.18 -8.71
CA TYR A 193 -6.48 -7.02 -9.52
C TYR A 193 -7.44 -6.00 -8.92
N LYS A 194 -8.29 -5.44 -9.76
CA LYS A 194 -9.46 -4.66 -9.36
C LYS A 194 -10.71 -5.48 -9.59
N ALA A 195 -11.76 -5.14 -8.84
CA ALA A 195 -13.09 -5.69 -8.99
C ALA A 195 -14.06 -4.57 -9.35
N ASP A 196 -14.92 -4.81 -10.34
CA ASP A 196 -16.07 -3.97 -10.68
C ASP A 196 -17.29 -4.84 -11.04
N ASP A 197 -18.37 -4.21 -11.52
CA ASP A 197 -19.61 -4.91 -11.85
C ASP A 197 -19.45 -5.90 -13.03
N SER A 198 -18.37 -5.80 -13.83
CA SER A 198 -18.06 -6.69 -14.95
C SER A 198 -17.19 -7.88 -14.56
N GLY A 199 -16.48 -7.81 -13.43
CA GLY A 199 -15.64 -8.91 -12.94
C GLY A 199 -14.33 -8.48 -12.32
N TYR A 200 -13.33 -9.36 -12.42
CA TYR A 200 -11.99 -9.15 -11.91
C TYR A 200 -11.00 -8.93 -13.04
N TYR A 201 -10.25 -7.84 -13.04
CA TYR A 201 -9.24 -7.57 -14.05
C TYR A 201 -7.87 -7.28 -13.43
N ILE A 202 -6.84 -7.91 -14.03
CA ILE A 202 -5.46 -7.83 -13.51
C ILE A 202 -4.85 -6.47 -13.87
N CYS A 203 -4.27 -5.82 -12.86
CA CYS A 203 -3.52 -4.58 -13.02
C CYS A 203 -2.02 -4.81 -13.08
N LEU A 204 -1.52 -5.79 -12.33
CA LEU A 204 -0.11 -6.10 -12.22
C LEU A 204 0.08 -7.58 -11.89
N LEU A 205 1.11 -8.18 -12.47
CA LEU A 205 1.52 -9.55 -12.22
C LEU A 205 2.93 -9.58 -11.63
N TYR A 206 3.09 -10.34 -10.55
CA TYR A 206 4.38 -10.65 -9.97
C TYR A 206 4.60 -12.16 -9.91
N THR A 207 5.76 -12.61 -10.37
CA THR A 207 6.18 -13.99 -10.23
C THR A 207 7.22 -14.08 -9.13
N SER A 208 7.02 -14.96 -8.15
CA SER A 208 8.10 -15.29 -7.22
C SER A 208 9.29 -15.83 -8.02
N PRO A 209 10.52 -15.34 -7.77
CA PRO A 209 11.68 -15.92 -8.43
C PRO A 209 11.70 -17.43 -8.18
N SER A 210 11.91 -18.19 -9.23
CA SER A 210 12.08 -19.65 -9.13
C SER A 210 13.24 -19.94 -8.17
N PRO A 211 13.20 -21.00 -7.35
CA PRO A 211 14.35 -21.43 -6.55
C PRO A 211 15.63 -21.67 -7.37
N ARG A 212 15.52 -21.66 -8.70
CA ARG A 212 16.66 -21.78 -9.63
C ARG A 212 17.35 -20.44 -9.92
N ASP A 213 16.67 -19.31 -9.66
CA ASP A 213 17.20 -17.96 -9.96
C ASP A 213 17.99 -17.36 -8.79
N THR A 214 18.11 -18.09 -7.67
CA THR A 214 18.86 -17.68 -6.47
C THR A 214 20.25 -18.33 -6.37
N ARG A 215 20.89 -18.64 -7.53
CA ARG A 215 22.27 -19.12 -7.54
C ARG A 215 23.22 -18.09 -8.12
#